data_b2d989df4799840aed3b4bb91762242a
#
_entry.id   b2d989df4799840aed3b4bb91762242a
#
_cell.length_a   1.000
_cell.length_b   1.000
_cell.length_c   1.000
_cell.angle_alpha   90.00
_cell.angle_beta   90.00
_cell.angle_gamma   90.00
#
_symmetry.space_group_name_H-M   'P 1'
#
loop_
_entity.id
_entity.type
_entity.pdbx_description
1 polymer ?
#
loop_
_entity_poly.entity_id
_entity_poly.type
_entity_poly.pdbx_seq_one_letter_code
_entity_poly.pdbx_strand_id
1 'polypeptide(L)'
;VEHKLRERGLLDRAELITVTPEHELALGGLRFHFIPVSHSIPQGYALAVDTPVGKVVHTGDFKIDEFPSDGVGTDLPALRSFAGADGVRLLLSDSTNAESEGHTQSEKVVRETFHEIFSEAKGRIVITLFSSHIERIQMVFDMAREFDRAVVVSGRSLVNNIERGRDLGFMRMPPELFTDQTIPDVSPERMVVIATGSQGEPLSALSRIASGEH
;
A
#
# COMPACT_ATOMS: atom_id res chain seq x y z
N VAL A 1 3.36 4.28 12.83
CA VAL A 1 3.94 3.91 14.13
C VAL A 1 3.47 4.87 15.22
N GLU A 2 3.73 6.19 15.10
CA GLU A 2 3.41 7.22 16.11
C GLU A 2 1.96 7.14 16.61
N HIS A 3 0.97 7.11 15.71
CA HIS A 3 -0.44 7.00 16.06
C HIS A 3 -0.74 5.78 16.94
N LYS A 4 -0.21 4.61 16.59
CA LYS A 4 -0.39 3.38 17.39
C LYS A 4 0.29 3.45 18.76
N LEU A 5 1.44 4.09 18.84
CA LEU A 5 2.11 4.31 20.12
C LEU A 5 1.31 5.27 21.01
N ARG A 6 0.73 6.32 20.42
CA ARG A 6 -0.15 7.26 21.11
C ARG A 6 -1.43 6.59 21.63
N GLU A 7 -2.09 5.77 20.79
CA GLU A 7 -3.28 4.98 21.20
C GLU A 7 -3.00 4.04 22.38
N ARG A 8 -1.76 3.56 22.49
CA ARG A 8 -1.34 2.65 23.55
C ARG A 8 -0.69 3.35 24.74
N GLY A 9 -0.59 4.68 24.75
CA GLY A 9 0.09 5.44 25.80
C GLY A 9 1.60 5.14 25.89
N LEU A 10 2.22 4.78 24.77
CA LEU A 10 3.63 4.40 24.71
C LEU A 10 4.53 5.44 24.04
N LEU A 11 3.95 6.51 23.50
CA LEU A 11 4.70 7.48 22.71
C LEU A 11 5.84 8.16 23.53
N ASP A 12 5.56 8.52 24.77
CA ASP A 12 6.55 9.15 25.65
C ASP A 12 7.69 8.21 26.12
N ARG A 13 7.55 6.92 25.81
CA ARG A 13 8.52 5.87 26.15
C ARG A 13 9.27 5.33 24.93
N ALA A 14 9.05 5.92 23.76
CA ALA A 14 9.62 5.48 22.50
C ALA A 14 10.36 6.64 21.82
N GLU A 15 11.55 6.36 21.32
CA GLU A 15 12.26 7.22 20.38
C GLU A 15 11.87 6.80 18.96
N LEU A 16 11.34 7.73 18.16
CA LEU A 16 10.99 7.51 16.77
C LEU A 16 12.08 8.07 15.87
N ILE A 17 12.73 7.18 15.11
CA ILE A 17 13.76 7.54 14.14
C ILE A 17 13.19 7.34 12.75
N THR A 18 13.09 8.42 11.97
CA THR A 18 12.77 8.32 10.54
C THR A 18 14.01 7.90 9.78
N VAL A 19 13.88 6.85 8.99
CA VAL A 19 14.99 6.28 8.21
C VAL A 19 14.80 6.51 6.72
N THR A 20 15.91 6.58 5.99
CA THR A 20 15.97 6.58 4.53
C THR A 20 16.93 5.48 4.07
N PRO A 21 17.01 5.18 2.77
CA PRO A 21 17.94 4.14 2.28
C PRO A 21 19.42 4.40 2.64
N GLU A 22 19.79 5.67 2.84
CA GLU A 22 21.16 6.07 3.19
C GLU A 22 21.46 5.94 4.67
N HIS A 23 20.42 5.74 5.50
CA HIS A 23 20.63 5.58 6.94
C HIS A 23 21.21 4.22 7.26
N GLU A 24 22.16 4.24 8.18
CA GLU A 24 22.71 3.07 8.85
C GLU A 24 22.49 3.26 10.35
N LEU A 25 21.86 2.30 10.99
CA LEU A 25 21.60 2.33 12.42
C LEU A 25 22.45 1.26 13.12
N ALA A 26 23.30 1.68 14.05
CA ALA A 26 24.06 0.78 14.88
C ALA A 26 23.40 0.64 16.26
N LEU A 27 23.07 -0.57 16.68
CA LEU A 27 22.42 -0.87 17.94
C LEU A 27 22.88 -2.22 18.50
N GLY A 28 23.43 -2.24 19.70
CA GLY A 28 23.80 -3.47 20.41
C GLY A 28 24.79 -4.37 19.65
N GLY A 29 25.73 -3.80 18.89
CA GLY A 29 26.69 -4.55 18.07
C GLY A 29 26.13 -5.07 16.75
N LEU A 30 24.91 -4.72 16.40
CA LEU A 30 24.26 -4.94 15.12
C LEU A 30 24.28 -3.67 14.29
N ARG A 31 24.37 -3.79 12.97
CA ARG A 31 24.27 -2.69 12.03
C ARG A 31 23.15 -2.94 11.04
N PHE A 32 22.19 -2.02 11.00
CA PHE A 32 20.99 -2.12 10.22
C PHE A 32 21.08 -1.22 8.98
N HIS A 33 20.73 -1.76 7.82
CA HIS A 33 20.57 -1.07 6.55
C HIS A 33 19.13 -1.22 6.08
N PHE A 34 18.60 -0.17 5.47
CA PHE A 34 17.22 -0.08 5.02
C PHE A 34 17.20 -0.10 3.50
N ILE A 35 16.82 -1.24 2.91
CA ILE A 35 16.85 -1.44 1.47
C ILE A 35 15.42 -1.30 0.92
N PRO A 36 15.14 -0.38 -0.02
CA PRO A 36 13.80 -0.16 -0.55
C PRO A 36 13.21 -1.43 -1.14
N VAL A 37 11.92 -1.68 -0.83
CA VAL A 37 11.14 -2.75 -1.44
C VAL A 37 9.80 -2.22 -1.90
N SER A 38 9.33 -2.72 -3.05
CA SER A 38 8.00 -2.43 -3.56
C SER A 38 6.96 -3.28 -2.84
N HIS A 39 5.89 -2.66 -2.38
CA HIS A 39 4.71 -3.32 -1.85
C HIS A 39 3.48 -2.40 -2.01
N SER A 40 2.37 -2.70 -1.34
CA SER A 40 1.12 -1.93 -1.40
C SER A 40 1.16 -0.59 -0.63
N ILE A 41 2.18 -0.40 0.21
CA ILE A 41 2.39 0.79 1.04
C ILE A 41 3.68 1.48 0.60
N PRO A 42 3.67 2.80 0.37
CA PRO A 42 4.87 3.54 0.00
C PRO A 42 5.98 3.44 1.05
N GLN A 43 7.23 3.51 0.62
CA GLN A 43 8.42 3.49 1.47
C GLN A 43 8.56 2.22 2.32
N GLY A 44 8.28 1.05 1.73
CA GLY A 44 8.63 -0.24 2.33
C GLY A 44 10.14 -0.48 2.32
N TYR A 45 10.65 -1.14 3.37
CA TYR A 45 12.07 -1.50 3.46
C TYR A 45 12.25 -2.96 3.87
N ALA A 46 13.20 -3.62 3.22
CA ALA A 46 13.84 -4.78 3.78
C ALA A 46 14.87 -4.33 4.82
N LEU A 47 15.02 -5.11 5.89
CA LEU A 47 16.08 -4.92 6.87
C LEU A 47 17.24 -5.85 6.53
N ALA A 48 18.39 -5.27 6.21
CA ALA A 48 19.63 -5.97 6.01
C ALA A 48 20.53 -5.69 7.24
N VAL A 49 21.00 -6.73 7.91
CA VAL A 49 21.63 -6.62 9.22
C VAL A 49 23.00 -7.31 9.20
N ASP A 50 24.06 -6.54 9.46
CA ASP A 50 25.35 -7.10 9.81
C ASP A 50 25.36 -7.53 11.27
N THR A 51 25.71 -8.78 11.52
CA THR A 51 25.85 -9.34 12.85
C THR A 51 27.24 -9.91 13.05
N PRO A 52 27.72 -10.12 14.30
CA PRO A 52 29.01 -10.73 14.56
C PRO A 52 29.17 -12.15 13.98
N VAL A 53 28.06 -12.81 13.62
CA VAL A 53 28.05 -14.19 13.12
C VAL A 53 27.64 -14.32 11.67
N GLY A 54 27.47 -13.20 10.96
CA GLY A 54 27.14 -13.15 9.53
C GLY A 54 25.96 -12.23 9.23
N LYS A 55 25.64 -12.12 7.96
CA LYS A 55 24.61 -11.23 7.44
C LYS A 55 23.22 -11.87 7.52
N VAL A 56 22.22 -11.07 7.90
CA VAL A 56 20.81 -11.46 7.93
C VAL A 56 20.01 -10.50 7.08
N VAL A 57 19.05 -11.00 6.30
CA VAL A 57 18.10 -10.17 5.56
C VAL A 57 16.68 -10.58 5.93
N HIS A 58 15.86 -9.60 6.30
CA HIS A 58 14.41 -9.74 6.43
C HIS A 58 13.75 -8.85 5.38
N THR A 59 13.06 -9.46 4.43
CA THR A 59 12.51 -8.72 3.27
C THR A 59 11.36 -7.77 3.64
N GLY A 60 10.69 -7.99 4.77
CA GLY A 60 9.34 -7.45 4.93
C GLY A 60 8.41 -8.04 3.88
N ASP A 61 7.22 -7.46 3.74
CA ASP A 61 6.32 -7.77 2.64
C ASP A 61 6.87 -7.08 1.38
N PHE A 62 7.04 -7.81 0.30
CA PHE A 62 7.61 -7.27 -0.92
C PHE A 62 7.07 -7.95 -2.17
N LYS A 63 7.23 -7.28 -3.30
CA LYS A 63 7.07 -7.87 -4.63
C LYS A 63 8.19 -7.39 -5.56
N ILE A 64 8.44 -8.15 -6.61
CA ILE A 64 9.28 -7.75 -7.71
C ILE A 64 8.36 -7.28 -8.83
N ASP A 65 8.30 -5.97 -9.03
CA ASP A 65 7.53 -5.34 -10.10
C ASP A 65 8.47 -4.49 -10.95
N GLU A 66 8.53 -4.77 -12.25
CA GLU A 66 9.37 -4.03 -13.19
C GLU A 66 8.81 -2.62 -13.50
N PHE A 67 7.50 -2.43 -13.27
CA PHE A 67 6.80 -1.17 -13.53
C PHE A 67 5.91 -0.79 -12.35
N PRO A 68 6.50 -0.53 -11.18
CA PRO A 68 5.76 -0.13 -9.99
C PRO A 68 5.05 1.21 -10.22
N SER A 69 3.88 1.38 -9.64
CA SER A 69 3.03 2.54 -9.85
C SER A 69 3.60 3.84 -9.30
N ASP A 70 4.42 3.76 -8.26
CA ASP A 70 5.12 4.89 -7.62
C ASP A 70 6.54 5.11 -8.19
N GLY A 71 6.98 4.26 -9.12
CA GLY A 71 8.32 4.30 -9.71
C GLY A 71 9.41 3.73 -8.80
N VAL A 72 9.07 3.19 -7.63
CA VAL A 72 10.03 2.63 -6.66
C VAL A 72 9.92 1.10 -6.63
N GLY A 73 10.78 0.43 -7.37
CA GLY A 73 10.89 -1.03 -7.35
C GLY A 73 11.65 -1.56 -6.14
N THR A 74 11.60 -2.87 -5.95
CA THR A 74 12.50 -3.55 -4.99
C THR A 74 13.94 -3.43 -5.46
N ASP A 75 14.81 -2.87 -4.62
CA ASP A 75 16.22 -2.62 -4.93
C ASP A 75 17.04 -3.93 -4.83
N LEU A 76 16.87 -4.78 -5.84
CA LEU A 76 17.63 -6.03 -5.97
C LEU A 76 19.15 -5.81 -6.07
N PRO A 77 19.65 -4.76 -6.79
CA PRO A 77 21.06 -4.40 -6.77
C PRO A 77 21.60 -4.16 -5.36
N ALA A 78 20.90 -3.35 -4.53
CA ALA A 78 21.33 -3.09 -3.16
C ALA A 78 21.31 -4.36 -2.29
N LEU A 79 20.28 -5.20 -2.41
CA LEU A 79 20.24 -6.51 -1.73
C LEU A 79 21.42 -7.40 -2.13
N ARG A 80 21.74 -7.46 -3.42
CA ARG A 80 22.89 -8.22 -3.94
C ARG A 80 24.22 -7.64 -3.46
N SER A 81 24.35 -6.31 -3.46
CA SER A 81 25.54 -5.62 -2.97
C SER A 81 25.76 -5.90 -1.45
N PHE A 82 24.69 -5.83 -0.66
CA PHE A 82 24.78 -6.18 0.76
C PHE A 82 25.21 -7.63 0.97
N ALA A 83 24.61 -8.57 0.25
CA ALA A 83 25.00 -9.99 0.35
C ALA A 83 26.49 -10.18 0.05
N GLY A 84 27.03 -9.53 -0.99
CA GLY A 84 28.41 -9.69 -1.40
C GLY A 84 28.74 -11.09 -1.90
N ALA A 85 30.04 -11.43 -1.92
CA ALA A 85 30.51 -12.75 -2.38
C ALA A 85 30.15 -13.89 -1.40
N ASP A 86 30.12 -13.57 -0.11
CA ASP A 86 29.88 -14.55 0.94
C ASP A 86 28.40 -14.89 1.15
N GLY A 87 27.53 -14.10 0.54
CA GLY A 87 26.07 -14.23 0.67
C GLY A 87 25.53 -13.80 2.02
N VAL A 88 24.29 -14.22 2.31
CA VAL A 88 23.64 -14.01 3.61
C VAL A 88 23.54 -15.32 4.37
N ARG A 89 23.75 -15.26 5.69
CA ARG A 89 23.64 -16.43 6.55
C ARG A 89 22.18 -16.85 6.79
N LEU A 90 21.27 -15.87 6.82
CA LEU A 90 19.85 -16.10 7.02
C LEU A 90 19.05 -15.13 6.17
N LEU A 91 18.12 -15.67 5.40
CA LEU A 91 17.09 -14.92 4.67
C LEU A 91 15.72 -15.25 5.26
N LEU A 92 15.05 -14.23 5.80
CA LEU A 92 13.65 -14.27 6.23
C LEU A 92 12.83 -13.58 5.16
N SER A 93 12.23 -14.36 4.27
CA SER A 93 11.52 -13.84 3.10
C SER A 93 10.02 -13.95 3.24
N ASP A 94 9.29 -12.92 2.79
CA ASP A 94 7.88 -13.06 2.45
C ASP A 94 7.71 -14.26 1.50
N SER A 95 6.77 -15.11 1.84
CA SER A 95 6.50 -16.36 1.12
C SER A 95 5.00 -16.56 0.83
N THR A 96 4.23 -15.49 0.85
CA THR A 96 2.76 -15.53 0.69
C THR A 96 2.34 -16.26 -0.58
N ASN A 97 3.04 -16.07 -1.68
CA ASN A 97 2.77 -16.73 -2.97
C ASN A 97 3.82 -17.79 -3.36
N ALA A 98 4.60 -18.32 -2.40
CA ALA A 98 5.70 -19.24 -2.70
C ALA A 98 5.26 -20.56 -3.35
N GLU A 99 4.01 -20.98 -3.14
CA GLU A 99 3.44 -22.19 -3.75
C GLU A 99 2.73 -21.94 -5.10
N SER A 100 2.64 -20.66 -5.53
CA SER A 100 2.00 -20.29 -6.79
C SER A 100 3.05 -20.20 -7.90
N GLU A 101 2.86 -20.96 -8.97
CA GLU A 101 3.75 -20.90 -10.14
C GLU A 101 3.58 -19.57 -10.89
N GLY A 102 4.66 -19.07 -11.47
CA GLY A 102 4.67 -17.89 -12.34
C GLY A 102 5.09 -16.61 -11.61
N HIS A 103 4.55 -15.50 -12.07
CA HIS A 103 4.89 -14.15 -11.57
C HIS A 103 3.63 -13.36 -11.24
N THR A 104 3.69 -12.57 -10.18
CA THR A 104 2.65 -11.57 -9.89
C THR A 104 2.64 -10.51 -11.00
N GLN A 105 1.47 -10.20 -11.54
CA GLN A 105 1.35 -9.17 -12.56
C GLN A 105 1.74 -7.79 -12.02
N SER A 106 2.32 -6.97 -12.92
CA SER A 106 2.66 -5.60 -12.60
C SER A 106 1.42 -4.75 -12.30
N GLU A 107 1.56 -3.75 -11.44
CA GLU A 107 0.52 -2.74 -11.20
C GLU A 107 0.18 -1.94 -12.47
N LYS A 108 1.06 -1.93 -13.47
CA LYS A 108 0.75 -1.38 -14.79
C LYS A 108 -0.48 -2.04 -15.44
N VAL A 109 -0.59 -3.36 -15.36
CA VAL A 109 -1.75 -4.10 -15.89
C VAL A 109 -3.03 -3.72 -15.17
N VAL A 110 -2.97 -3.53 -13.85
CA VAL A 110 -4.12 -3.05 -13.05
C VAL A 110 -4.55 -1.66 -13.50
N ARG A 111 -3.61 -0.75 -13.74
CA ARG A 111 -3.89 0.61 -14.23
C ARG A 111 -4.56 0.57 -15.62
N GLU A 112 -4.05 -0.24 -16.54
CA GLU A 112 -4.62 -0.40 -17.88
C GLU A 112 -6.06 -0.95 -17.80
N THR A 113 -6.30 -1.95 -16.96
CA THR A 113 -7.64 -2.51 -16.72
C THR A 113 -8.58 -1.47 -16.08
N PHE A 114 -8.11 -0.67 -15.14
CA PHE A 114 -8.93 0.42 -14.58
C PHE A 114 -9.29 1.44 -15.65
N HIS A 115 -8.36 1.86 -16.48
CA HIS A 115 -8.63 2.78 -17.59
C HIS A 115 -9.71 2.24 -18.54
N GLU A 116 -9.62 0.97 -18.93
CA GLU A 116 -10.61 0.29 -19.75
C GLU A 116 -12.00 0.29 -19.08
N ILE A 117 -12.08 -0.16 -17.82
CA ILE A 117 -13.33 -0.18 -17.04
C ILE A 117 -13.94 1.22 -16.93
N PHE A 118 -13.13 2.24 -16.60
CA PHE A 118 -13.63 3.61 -16.44
C PHE A 118 -14.11 4.20 -17.75
N SER A 119 -13.47 3.87 -18.88
CA SER A 119 -13.87 4.35 -20.22
C SER A 119 -15.18 3.74 -20.72
N GLU A 120 -15.47 2.48 -20.34
CA GLU A 120 -16.62 1.73 -20.85
C GLU A 120 -17.86 1.79 -19.94
N ALA A 121 -17.65 2.03 -18.65
CA ALA A 121 -18.71 1.97 -17.64
C ALA A 121 -19.77 3.06 -17.85
N LYS A 122 -21.00 2.65 -18.11
CA LYS A 122 -22.19 3.52 -18.30
C LYS A 122 -22.94 3.80 -17.00
N GLY A 123 -22.51 3.24 -15.89
CA GLY A 123 -23.14 3.40 -14.58
C GLY A 123 -22.11 3.61 -13.48
N ARG A 124 -22.56 3.42 -12.24
CA ARG A 124 -21.71 3.49 -11.06
C ARG A 124 -20.64 2.40 -11.10
N ILE A 125 -19.41 2.77 -10.78
CA ILE A 125 -18.32 1.82 -10.59
C ILE A 125 -18.19 1.55 -9.08
N VAL A 126 -18.11 0.29 -8.69
CA VAL A 126 -17.80 -0.11 -7.30
C VAL A 126 -16.52 -0.92 -7.30
N ILE A 127 -15.54 -0.44 -6.56
CA ILE A 127 -14.21 -1.06 -6.45
C ILE A 127 -13.98 -1.46 -5.01
N THR A 128 -13.61 -2.71 -4.79
CA THR A 128 -13.19 -3.19 -3.48
C THR A 128 -11.70 -3.47 -3.46
N LEU A 129 -11.04 -3.02 -2.41
CA LEU A 129 -9.60 -3.20 -2.23
C LEU A 129 -9.23 -3.17 -0.75
N PHE A 130 -8.01 -3.56 -0.44
CA PHE A 130 -7.46 -3.41 0.91
C PHE A 130 -7.30 -1.93 1.25
N SER A 131 -7.79 -1.54 2.40
CA SER A 131 -7.69 -0.14 2.88
C SER A 131 -6.26 0.37 3.02
N SER A 132 -5.28 -0.52 3.12
CA SER A 132 -3.85 -0.20 3.19
C SER A 132 -3.19 -0.06 1.81
N HIS A 133 -3.86 -0.43 0.71
CA HIS A 133 -3.26 -0.40 -0.61
C HIS A 133 -3.29 1.01 -1.21
N ILE A 134 -2.43 1.88 -0.69
CA ILE A 134 -2.37 3.32 -1.02
C ILE A 134 -2.19 3.55 -2.52
N GLU A 135 -1.35 2.77 -3.18
CA GLU A 135 -1.10 2.90 -4.60
C GLU A 135 -2.35 2.65 -5.46
N ARG A 136 -3.11 1.60 -5.17
CA ARG A 136 -4.36 1.32 -5.91
C ARG A 136 -5.44 2.35 -5.63
N ILE A 137 -5.52 2.86 -4.40
CA ILE A 137 -6.42 3.97 -4.09
C ILE A 137 -6.04 5.19 -4.94
N GLN A 138 -4.74 5.49 -5.05
CA GLN A 138 -4.26 6.58 -5.90
C GLN A 138 -4.60 6.36 -7.38
N MET A 139 -4.47 5.13 -7.89
CA MET A 139 -4.88 4.82 -9.26
C MET A 139 -6.36 5.11 -9.49
N VAL A 140 -7.24 4.74 -8.55
CA VAL A 140 -8.67 5.04 -8.64
C VAL A 140 -8.92 6.55 -8.61
N PHE A 141 -8.20 7.31 -7.80
CA PHE A 141 -8.29 8.77 -7.76
C PHE A 141 -7.85 9.42 -9.07
N ASP A 142 -6.78 8.91 -9.68
CA ASP A 142 -6.30 9.39 -10.98
C ASP A 142 -7.32 9.09 -12.09
N MET A 143 -7.90 7.89 -12.13
CA MET A 143 -8.97 7.53 -13.06
C MET A 143 -10.23 8.37 -12.84
N ALA A 144 -10.63 8.57 -11.59
CA ALA A 144 -11.79 9.40 -11.27
C ALA A 144 -11.63 10.85 -11.78
N ARG A 145 -10.41 11.40 -11.65
CA ARG A 145 -10.08 12.72 -12.22
C ARG A 145 -10.11 12.74 -13.74
N GLU A 146 -9.54 11.73 -14.38
CA GLU A 146 -9.47 11.62 -15.84
C GLU A 146 -10.85 11.49 -16.48
N PHE A 147 -11.75 10.71 -15.85
CA PHE A 147 -13.09 10.41 -16.35
C PHE A 147 -14.20 11.24 -15.68
N ASP A 148 -13.86 12.33 -15.01
CA ASP A 148 -14.81 13.26 -14.35
C ASP A 148 -15.82 12.54 -13.43
N ARG A 149 -15.33 11.66 -12.55
CA ARG A 149 -16.18 10.94 -11.60
C ARG A 149 -15.94 11.38 -10.15
N ALA A 150 -17.02 11.59 -9.42
CA ALA A 150 -16.99 11.81 -7.98
C ALA A 150 -16.64 10.52 -7.24
N VAL A 151 -15.75 10.60 -6.26
CA VAL A 151 -15.31 9.46 -5.47
C VAL A 151 -16.06 9.41 -4.15
N VAL A 152 -16.66 8.28 -3.85
CA VAL A 152 -17.26 7.98 -2.55
C VAL A 152 -16.43 6.90 -1.88
N VAL A 153 -16.01 7.14 -0.64
CA VAL A 153 -15.22 6.20 0.16
C VAL A 153 -16.06 5.63 1.28
N SER A 154 -16.20 4.30 1.31
CA SER A 154 -16.95 3.58 2.33
C SER A 154 -16.07 2.62 3.12
N GLY A 155 -15.98 2.86 4.41
CA GLY A 155 -15.19 2.08 5.37
C GLY A 155 -14.21 2.94 6.16
N ARG A 156 -14.31 2.88 7.50
CA ARG A 156 -13.53 3.72 8.43
C ARG A 156 -12.02 3.58 8.24
N SER A 157 -11.52 2.37 8.06
CA SER A 157 -10.08 2.12 7.86
C SER A 157 -9.58 2.73 6.55
N LEU A 158 -10.41 2.74 5.51
CA LEU A 158 -10.10 3.33 4.22
C LEU A 158 -9.99 4.86 4.32
N VAL A 159 -10.97 5.51 4.95
CA VAL A 159 -10.94 6.96 5.21
C VAL A 159 -9.69 7.35 5.99
N ASN A 160 -9.40 6.65 7.11
CA ASN A 160 -8.22 6.93 7.93
C ASN A 160 -6.89 6.78 7.17
N ASN A 161 -6.78 5.78 6.28
CA ASN A 161 -5.56 5.57 5.52
C ASN A 161 -5.39 6.61 4.40
N ILE A 162 -6.49 7.03 3.77
CA ILE A 162 -6.50 8.12 2.78
C ILE A 162 -6.04 9.44 3.45
N GLU A 163 -6.60 9.78 4.61
CA GLU A 163 -6.20 10.98 5.35
C GLU A 163 -4.71 10.95 5.70
N ARG A 164 -4.21 9.83 6.20
CA ARG A 164 -2.78 9.66 6.50
C ARG A 164 -1.90 9.76 5.25
N GLY A 165 -2.32 9.14 4.15
CA GLY A 165 -1.62 9.21 2.87
C GLY A 165 -1.54 10.65 2.36
N ARG A 166 -2.64 11.42 2.48
CA ARG A 166 -2.67 12.85 2.18
C ARG A 166 -1.73 13.65 3.07
N ASP A 167 -1.83 13.48 4.39
CA ASP A 167 -1.06 14.26 5.36
C ASP A 167 0.45 13.99 5.27
N LEU A 168 0.83 12.81 4.81
CA LEU A 168 2.23 12.43 4.54
C LEU A 168 2.70 12.76 3.11
N GLY A 169 1.83 13.30 2.26
CA GLY A 169 2.18 13.69 0.90
C GLY A 169 2.25 12.52 -0.11
N PHE A 170 1.77 11.34 0.25
CA PHE A 170 1.75 10.16 -0.64
C PHE A 170 0.53 10.09 -1.55
N MET A 171 -0.47 10.94 -1.32
CA MET A 171 -1.71 10.93 -2.09
C MET A 171 -2.07 12.29 -2.65
N ARG A 172 -2.43 12.30 -3.93
CA ARG A 172 -3.07 13.44 -4.61
C ARG A 172 -4.58 13.23 -4.55
N MET A 173 -5.27 14.11 -3.83
CA MET A 173 -6.70 14.01 -3.62
C MET A 173 -7.49 14.26 -4.93
N PRO A 174 -8.59 13.55 -5.18
CA PRO A 174 -9.48 13.85 -6.30
C PRO A 174 -10.22 15.17 -6.06
N PRO A 175 -10.72 15.83 -7.11
CA PRO A 175 -11.48 17.08 -6.96
C PRO A 175 -12.73 16.95 -6.09
N GLU A 176 -13.43 15.82 -6.22
CA GLU A 176 -14.66 15.51 -5.50
C GLU A 176 -14.50 14.21 -4.72
N LEU A 177 -14.33 14.33 -3.41
CA LEU A 177 -14.20 13.21 -2.48
C LEU A 177 -15.28 13.28 -1.40
N PHE A 178 -16.03 12.21 -1.27
CA PHE A 178 -17.14 12.06 -0.32
C PHE A 178 -16.95 10.79 0.53
N THR A 179 -17.70 10.72 1.60
CA THR A 179 -17.83 9.50 2.41
C THR A 179 -19.26 8.97 2.32
N ASP A 180 -19.51 7.80 2.88
CA ASP A 180 -20.86 7.22 3.03
C ASP A 180 -21.84 8.12 3.80
N GLN A 181 -21.33 9.11 4.54
CA GLN A 181 -22.15 10.10 5.27
C GLN A 181 -22.50 11.34 4.44
N THR A 182 -21.79 11.56 3.34
CA THR A 182 -21.88 12.78 2.50
C THR A 182 -22.06 12.43 1.02
N ILE A 183 -22.86 11.41 0.72
CA ILE A 183 -23.06 10.94 -0.66
C ILE A 183 -23.53 12.10 -1.54
N PRO A 184 -22.85 12.37 -2.67
CA PRO A 184 -23.20 13.50 -3.54
C PRO A 184 -24.47 13.20 -4.34
N ASP A 185 -25.21 14.25 -4.67
CA ASP A 185 -26.31 14.19 -5.63
C ASP A 185 -25.75 14.29 -7.06
N VAL A 186 -25.12 13.21 -7.51
CA VAL A 186 -24.59 13.08 -8.87
C VAL A 186 -25.16 11.84 -9.54
N SER A 187 -25.23 11.87 -10.87
CA SER A 187 -25.74 10.73 -11.63
C SER A 187 -24.86 9.49 -11.45
N PRO A 188 -25.41 8.27 -11.53
CA PRO A 188 -24.66 7.03 -11.33
C PRO A 188 -23.42 6.90 -12.21
N GLU A 189 -23.46 7.36 -13.44
CA GLU A 189 -22.33 7.34 -14.38
C GLU A 189 -21.17 8.25 -13.95
N ARG A 190 -21.43 9.24 -13.11
CA ARG A 190 -20.41 10.12 -12.52
C ARG A 190 -19.92 9.66 -11.16
N MET A 191 -20.25 8.45 -10.71
CA MET A 191 -19.89 7.99 -9.37
C MET A 191 -18.95 6.78 -9.42
N VAL A 192 -17.90 6.82 -8.63
CA VAL A 192 -17.09 5.66 -8.27
C VAL A 192 -17.07 5.49 -6.75
N VAL A 193 -17.35 4.28 -6.28
CA VAL A 193 -17.35 3.92 -4.86
C VAL A 193 -16.15 3.03 -4.57
N ILE A 194 -15.33 3.43 -3.61
CA ILE A 194 -14.26 2.59 -3.07
C ILE A 194 -14.72 2.04 -1.74
N ALA A 195 -14.74 0.72 -1.59
CA ALA A 195 -15.26 0.06 -0.41
C ALA A 195 -14.26 -0.98 0.15
N THR A 196 -14.34 -1.21 1.47
CA THR A 196 -13.68 -2.37 2.10
C THR A 196 -14.51 -3.63 1.86
N GLY A 197 -13.89 -4.81 1.97
CA GLY A 197 -14.60 -6.10 1.85
C GLY A 197 -14.14 -6.97 0.69
N SER A 198 -12.94 -6.73 0.16
CA SER A 198 -12.37 -7.51 -0.95
C SER A 198 -12.15 -8.99 -0.63
N GLN A 199 -12.10 -9.37 0.65
CA GLN A 199 -11.98 -10.76 1.10
C GLN A 199 -13.29 -11.34 1.65
N GLY A 200 -14.41 -10.64 1.48
CA GLY A 200 -15.69 -11.09 1.99
C GLY A 200 -15.82 -10.97 3.52
N GLU A 201 -15.09 -10.05 4.13
CA GLU A 201 -15.08 -9.86 5.58
C GLU A 201 -16.50 -9.50 6.09
N PRO A 202 -16.99 -10.17 7.13
CA PRO A 202 -18.26 -9.81 7.74
C PRO A 202 -18.28 -8.34 8.19
N LEU A 203 -19.40 -7.66 8.02
CA LEU A 203 -19.59 -6.24 8.37
C LEU A 203 -18.73 -5.26 7.58
N SER A 204 -18.05 -5.70 6.54
CA SER A 204 -17.37 -4.80 5.61
C SER A 204 -18.37 -3.91 4.86
N ALA A 205 -17.87 -2.82 4.26
CA ALA A 205 -18.73 -1.93 3.48
C ALA A 205 -19.41 -2.67 2.33
N LEU A 206 -18.69 -3.53 1.60
CA LEU A 206 -19.27 -4.34 0.53
C LEU A 206 -20.35 -5.29 1.02
N SER A 207 -20.12 -6.00 2.13
CA SER A 207 -21.12 -6.93 2.70
C SER A 207 -22.41 -6.19 3.09
N ARG A 208 -22.29 -5.00 3.68
CA ARG A 208 -23.43 -4.14 4.03
C ARG A 208 -24.17 -3.59 2.81
N ILE A 209 -23.42 -3.20 1.76
CA ILE A 209 -24.03 -2.81 0.48
C ILE A 209 -24.83 -3.99 -0.11
N ALA A 210 -24.27 -5.18 -0.09
CA ALA A 210 -24.91 -6.38 -0.64
C ALA A 210 -26.16 -6.81 0.15
N SER A 211 -26.19 -6.59 1.47
CA SER A 211 -27.37 -6.87 2.32
C SER A 211 -28.42 -5.75 2.33
N GLY A 212 -28.15 -4.61 1.67
CA GLY A 212 -29.04 -3.46 1.68
C GLY A 212 -29.04 -2.65 2.99
N GLU A 213 -28.01 -2.82 3.79
CA GLU A 213 -27.84 -2.15 5.10
C GLU A 213 -26.97 -0.88 5.01
N HIS A 214 -26.70 -0.41 3.80
CA HIS A 214 -25.76 0.71 3.60
C HIS A 214 -26.43 1.86 2.85
#